data_ae8781ffc4201cb205c1aa0f6b41a288
#
_entry.id   ae8781ffc4201cb205c1aa0f6b41a288
#
_cell.length_a   1.000
_cell.length_b   1.000
_cell.length_c   1.000
_cell.angle_alpha   90.00
_cell.angle_beta   90.00
_cell.angle_gamma   90.00
#
_symmetry.space_group_name_H-M   'P 1'
#
loop_
_entity.id
_entity.type
_entity.pdbx_description
1 polymer ?
#
loop_
_entity_poly.entity_id
_entity_poly.type
_entity_poly.pdbx_seq_one_letter_code
_entity_poly.pdbx_strand_id
1 'polypeptide(L)'
;MPFYLPRLTRREFLKRTALAGAALALAPSSYAGIFGKSRDRHTFVFFSDTHIAANPAEIYLKVNMTDHLAACVRELAAWPVKPAAVIVNGDLAYLFGKPGDYATFAKGIQSVRPIAPMHLLLGNHDERENFWRAFPQDTVKVKSVPQRQAAVFSSDRANWFLLDSLDVTDKTPGELGAAQLGWLARELDLHPTKPAIVVVHHNPQFPKVTTGLLDTAELMDVLSPHRQVKALIFGHTHDWQITQHVSGVHFINLPPTSYTFKAGRPSGWVRVTLAPDGMEIELRSLDVNHPEHGQVKQLKWRAG
;
A
#
# COMPACT_ATOMS: atom_id res chain seq x y z
N MET A 1 40.39 -2.99 -32.66
CA MET A 1 40.46 -1.77 -33.50
C MET A 1 39.74 -0.64 -32.77
N PRO A 2 40.40 0.48 -32.44
CA PRO A 2 39.75 1.59 -31.81
C PRO A 2 38.89 2.34 -32.83
N PHE A 3 37.63 2.60 -32.52
CA PHE A 3 36.73 3.43 -33.33
C PHE A 3 37.13 4.91 -33.16
N TYR A 4 37.65 5.54 -34.20
CA TYR A 4 37.83 7.00 -34.24
C TYR A 4 36.53 7.64 -34.70
N LEU A 5 35.87 8.34 -33.82
CA LEU A 5 34.77 9.25 -34.20
C LEU A 5 35.34 10.59 -34.60
N PRO A 6 35.03 11.13 -35.79
CA PRO A 6 35.48 12.47 -36.22
C PRO A 6 34.93 13.54 -35.31
N ARG A 7 35.74 14.55 -34.95
CA ARG A 7 35.34 15.70 -34.15
C ARG A 7 34.32 16.53 -34.93
N LEU A 8 33.10 16.60 -34.42
CA LEU A 8 32.07 17.48 -34.97
C LEU A 8 32.42 18.96 -34.69
N THR A 9 32.35 19.84 -35.72
CA THR A 9 32.44 21.27 -35.51
C THR A 9 31.17 21.80 -34.82
N ARG A 10 31.28 22.93 -34.08
CA ARG A 10 30.11 23.59 -33.45
C ARG A 10 28.95 23.81 -34.43
N ARG A 11 29.26 24.13 -35.67
CA ARG A 11 28.27 24.39 -36.74
C ARG A 11 27.56 23.10 -37.18
N GLU A 12 28.25 21.98 -37.24
CA GLU A 12 27.66 20.68 -37.57
C GLU A 12 26.82 20.13 -36.40
N PHE A 13 27.25 20.34 -35.16
CA PHE A 13 26.46 20.02 -33.98
C PHE A 13 25.14 20.79 -33.93
N LEU A 14 25.19 22.13 -34.15
CA LEU A 14 23.99 22.97 -34.17
C LEU A 14 23.05 22.65 -35.35
N LYS A 15 23.56 22.29 -36.51
CA LYS A 15 22.75 21.85 -37.64
C LYS A 15 22.05 20.51 -37.35
N ARG A 16 22.73 19.56 -36.72
CA ARG A 16 22.17 18.25 -36.38
C ARG A 16 21.15 18.34 -35.23
N THR A 17 21.36 19.21 -34.24
CA THR A 17 20.39 19.46 -33.18
C THR A 17 19.18 20.25 -33.68
N ALA A 18 19.32 21.20 -34.58
CA ALA A 18 18.19 21.89 -35.20
C ALA A 18 17.34 20.96 -36.09
N LEU A 19 17.96 20.08 -36.86
CA LEU A 19 17.26 19.05 -37.66
C LEU A 19 16.53 18.02 -36.76
N ALA A 20 17.12 17.62 -35.64
CA ALA A 20 16.47 16.73 -34.69
C ALA A 20 15.30 17.40 -33.97
N GLY A 21 15.40 18.69 -33.63
CA GLY A 21 14.32 19.50 -33.07
C GLY A 21 13.16 19.72 -34.05
N ALA A 22 13.45 19.95 -35.33
CA ALA A 22 12.42 20.09 -36.37
C ALA A 22 11.68 18.77 -36.68
N ALA A 23 12.38 17.63 -36.60
CA ALA A 23 11.77 16.30 -36.74
C ALA A 23 10.80 15.95 -35.62
N LEU A 24 11.07 16.43 -34.38
CA LEU A 24 10.17 16.29 -33.23
C LEU A 24 8.94 17.20 -33.33
N ALA A 25 9.04 18.37 -33.93
CA ALA A 25 7.93 19.32 -34.08
C ALA A 25 6.95 18.94 -35.21
N LEU A 26 7.34 18.07 -36.13
CA LEU A 26 6.53 17.63 -37.27
C LEU A 26 5.99 16.17 -37.11
N ALA A 27 6.26 15.53 -35.97
CA ALA A 27 5.73 14.19 -35.72
C ALA A 27 4.22 14.27 -35.50
N PRO A 28 3.39 13.50 -36.26
CA PRO A 28 1.97 13.44 -36.02
C PRO A 28 1.72 12.90 -34.61
N SER A 29 0.65 13.39 -33.96
CA SER A 29 0.24 13.07 -32.59
C SER A 29 0.01 11.58 -32.28
N SER A 30 0.25 10.67 -33.25
CA SER A 30 0.23 9.22 -33.09
C SER A 30 1.44 8.65 -32.32
N TYR A 31 2.45 9.45 -31.99
CA TYR A 31 3.58 9.04 -31.12
C TYR A 31 3.26 9.05 -29.62
N ALA A 32 2.06 9.46 -29.22
CA ALA A 32 1.62 9.42 -27.81
C ALA A 32 1.60 8.02 -27.18
N GLY A 33 1.73 6.94 -27.99
CA GLY A 33 1.74 5.55 -27.51
C GLY A 33 3.11 5.03 -27.06
N ILE A 34 4.22 5.77 -27.25
CA ILE A 34 5.57 5.30 -26.90
C ILE A 34 6.04 5.84 -25.53
N PHE A 35 5.41 6.90 -25.02
CA PHE A 35 5.66 7.35 -23.65
C PHE A 35 4.85 6.43 -22.71
N GLY A 36 5.55 5.58 -21.96
CA GLY A 36 4.91 4.76 -20.93
C GLY A 36 4.02 5.62 -20.02
N LYS A 37 2.92 5.05 -19.52
CA LYS A 37 1.97 5.75 -18.62
C LYS A 37 2.75 6.59 -17.61
N SER A 38 2.46 7.89 -17.49
CA SER A 38 3.08 8.76 -16.49
C SER A 38 2.77 8.23 -15.09
N ARG A 39 3.74 8.33 -14.19
CA ARG A 39 3.54 7.97 -12.79
C ARG A 39 3.03 9.19 -12.02
N ASP A 40 1.92 9.03 -11.32
CA ASP A 40 1.48 10.02 -10.33
C ASP A 40 2.21 9.75 -9.02
N ARG A 41 3.10 10.69 -8.64
CA ARG A 41 3.96 10.60 -7.46
C ARG A 41 3.21 10.80 -6.14
N HIS A 42 1.93 11.16 -6.20
CA HIS A 42 1.09 11.46 -5.04
C HIS A 42 -0.02 10.45 -4.83
N THR A 43 -0.27 9.56 -5.79
CA THR A 43 -1.29 8.53 -5.70
C THR A 43 -0.71 7.20 -5.24
N PHE A 44 -1.37 6.58 -4.26
CA PHE A 44 -1.06 5.28 -3.67
C PHE A 44 -2.29 4.37 -3.78
N VAL A 45 -2.05 3.08 -3.92
CA VAL A 45 -3.11 2.06 -3.99
C VAL A 45 -2.96 1.12 -2.82
N PHE A 46 -4.07 0.78 -2.19
CA PHE A 46 -4.13 -0.17 -1.10
C PHE A 46 -5.00 -1.36 -1.45
N PHE A 47 -4.44 -2.56 -1.27
CA PHE A 47 -5.15 -3.81 -1.10
C PHE A 47 -5.04 -4.22 0.37
N SER A 48 -6.01 -4.96 0.88
CA SER A 48 -5.99 -5.53 2.24
C SER A 48 -6.71 -6.85 2.27
N ASP A 49 -6.33 -7.73 3.17
CA ASP A 49 -7.10 -8.94 3.47
C ASP A 49 -7.42 -9.75 2.19
N THR A 50 -6.37 -10.12 1.45
CA THR A 50 -6.52 -10.82 0.17
C THR A 50 -6.84 -12.30 0.34
N HIS A 51 -6.38 -12.93 1.43
CA HIS A 51 -6.65 -14.32 1.82
C HIS A 51 -6.48 -15.36 0.72
N ILE A 52 -5.37 -15.28 -0.01
CA ILE A 52 -5.13 -16.16 -1.15
C ILE A 52 -4.71 -17.54 -0.69
N ALA A 53 -5.48 -18.55 -1.08
CA ALA A 53 -5.21 -19.95 -0.81
C ALA A 53 -4.26 -20.57 -1.87
N ALA A 54 -3.56 -21.65 -1.49
CA ALA A 54 -2.73 -22.44 -2.40
C ALA A 54 -3.53 -22.97 -3.60
N ASN A 55 -4.79 -23.39 -3.34
CA ASN A 55 -5.73 -23.74 -4.39
C ASN A 55 -6.44 -22.46 -4.90
N PRO A 56 -6.19 -22.01 -6.14
CA PRO A 56 -6.83 -20.79 -6.67
C PRO A 56 -8.34 -20.91 -6.85
N ALA A 57 -8.90 -22.12 -6.80
CA ALA A 57 -10.33 -22.35 -6.84
C ALA A 57 -11.01 -22.37 -5.45
N GLU A 58 -10.26 -22.05 -4.39
CA GLU A 58 -10.79 -21.99 -3.02
C GLU A 58 -11.91 -20.95 -2.89
N ILE A 59 -13.00 -21.36 -2.24
CA ILE A 59 -14.17 -20.51 -2.00
C ILE A 59 -14.43 -20.42 -0.51
N TYR A 60 -14.48 -19.21 0.01
CA TYR A 60 -14.89 -18.94 1.38
C TYR A 60 -16.00 -17.87 1.40
N LEU A 61 -17.04 -18.06 2.21
CA LEU A 61 -18.22 -17.20 2.26
C LEU A 61 -18.80 -16.85 0.86
N LYS A 62 -18.82 -17.84 -0.03
CA LYS A 62 -19.28 -17.74 -1.43
C LYS A 62 -18.39 -16.87 -2.35
N VAL A 63 -17.19 -16.54 -1.92
CA VAL A 63 -16.23 -15.73 -2.67
C VAL A 63 -15.04 -16.59 -3.07
N ASN A 64 -14.65 -16.54 -4.34
CA ASN A 64 -13.32 -16.96 -4.78
C ASN A 64 -12.36 -15.76 -4.60
N MET A 65 -11.44 -15.85 -3.63
CA MET A 65 -10.53 -14.76 -3.28
C MET A 65 -9.55 -14.45 -4.42
N THR A 66 -9.13 -15.47 -5.16
CA THR A 66 -8.23 -15.31 -6.32
C THR A 66 -8.91 -14.52 -7.45
N ASP A 67 -10.19 -14.77 -7.72
CA ASP A 67 -10.96 -14.02 -8.71
C ASP A 67 -11.15 -12.55 -8.30
N HIS A 68 -11.41 -12.29 -7.02
CA HIS A 68 -11.50 -10.93 -6.48
C HIS A 68 -10.19 -10.17 -6.63
N LEU A 69 -9.06 -10.77 -6.22
CA LEU A 69 -7.74 -10.16 -6.40
C LEU A 69 -7.45 -9.91 -7.89
N ALA A 70 -7.76 -10.88 -8.76
CA ALA A 70 -7.56 -10.74 -10.20
C ALA A 70 -8.42 -9.60 -10.80
N ALA A 71 -9.64 -9.39 -10.30
CA ALA A 71 -10.49 -8.28 -10.74
C ALA A 71 -9.89 -6.92 -10.32
N CYS A 72 -9.46 -6.76 -9.07
CA CYS A 72 -8.79 -5.55 -8.58
C CYS A 72 -7.49 -5.26 -9.35
N VAL A 73 -6.68 -6.27 -9.61
CA VAL A 73 -5.43 -6.15 -10.36
C VAL A 73 -5.68 -5.76 -11.82
N ARG A 74 -6.71 -6.31 -12.47
CA ARG A 74 -7.10 -5.90 -13.83
C ARG A 74 -7.53 -4.44 -13.88
N GLU A 75 -8.34 -4.00 -12.92
CA GLU A 75 -8.78 -2.60 -12.84
C GLU A 75 -7.59 -1.66 -12.65
N LEU A 76 -6.68 -1.97 -11.73
CA LEU A 76 -5.45 -1.21 -11.53
C LEU A 76 -4.57 -1.17 -12.79
N ALA A 77 -4.42 -2.29 -13.49
CA ALA A 77 -3.64 -2.36 -14.72
C ALA A 77 -4.24 -1.53 -15.86
N ALA A 78 -5.58 -1.41 -15.89
CA ALA A 78 -6.30 -0.56 -16.85
C ALA A 78 -6.23 0.94 -16.49
N TRP A 79 -5.88 1.30 -15.25
CA TRP A 79 -5.82 2.69 -14.80
C TRP A 79 -4.90 3.53 -15.68
N PRO A 80 -5.31 4.76 -16.07
CA PRO A 80 -4.55 5.58 -17.04
C PRO A 80 -3.20 6.06 -16.50
N VAL A 81 -3.05 6.18 -15.19
CA VAL A 81 -1.86 6.70 -14.52
C VAL A 81 -1.31 5.67 -13.54
N LYS A 82 0.01 5.45 -13.54
CA LYS A 82 0.64 4.54 -12.57
C LYS A 82 0.74 5.20 -11.20
N PRO A 83 0.38 4.51 -10.10
CA PRO A 83 0.55 5.05 -8.75
C PRO A 83 2.02 5.13 -8.35
N ALA A 84 2.32 5.92 -7.32
CA ALA A 84 3.64 6.00 -6.70
C ALA A 84 4.06 4.67 -6.09
N ALA A 85 3.13 4.01 -5.39
CA ALA A 85 3.31 2.68 -4.83
C ALA A 85 1.97 1.94 -4.67
N VAL A 86 2.05 0.61 -4.54
CA VAL A 86 0.96 -0.27 -4.13
C VAL A 86 1.33 -0.86 -2.78
N ILE A 87 0.42 -0.78 -1.82
CA ILE A 87 0.59 -1.30 -0.46
C ILE A 87 -0.45 -2.40 -0.26
N VAL A 88 0.00 -3.59 0.17
CA VAL A 88 -0.91 -4.68 0.53
C VAL A 88 -0.84 -4.86 2.05
N ASN A 89 -1.94 -4.55 2.73
CA ASN A 89 -1.99 -4.39 4.18
C ASN A 89 -2.35 -5.68 4.93
N GLY A 90 -1.51 -6.71 4.78
CA GLY A 90 -1.61 -7.96 5.54
C GLY A 90 -2.72 -8.91 5.07
N ASP A 91 -2.76 -10.07 5.73
CA ASP A 91 -3.58 -11.22 5.37
C ASP A 91 -3.47 -11.56 3.88
N LEU A 92 -2.20 -11.71 3.44
CA LEU A 92 -1.89 -12.06 2.06
C LEU A 92 -2.31 -13.49 1.77
N ALA A 93 -2.02 -14.39 2.72
CA ALA A 93 -2.27 -15.81 2.67
C ALA A 93 -3.60 -16.19 3.34
N TYR A 94 -4.09 -17.36 3.00
CA TYR A 94 -5.28 -17.94 3.61
C TYR A 94 -4.90 -18.72 4.88
N LEU A 95 -5.52 -18.41 6.00
CA LEU A 95 -5.42 -19.03 7.33
C LEU A 95 -4.00 -19.10 7.93
N PHE A 96 -3.11 -19.94 7.41
CA PHE A 96 -1.86 -20.34 8.10
C PHE A 96 -0.59 -19.87 7.40
N GLY A 97 -0.66 -19.02 6.39
CA GLY A 97 0.53 -18.52 5.68
C GLY A 97 1.39 -19.62 5.09
N LYS A 98 0.79 -20.62 4.43
CA LYS A 98 1.53 -21.73 3.83
C LYS A 98 2.30 -21.30 2.58
N PRO A 99 3.43 -21.96 2.26
CA PRO A 99 4.22 -21.62 1.06
C PRO A 99 3.40 -21.63 -0.24
N GLY A 100 2.42 -22.52 -0.37
CA GLY A 100 1.52 -22.59 -1.52
C GLY A 100 0.62 -21.37 -1.66
N ASP A 101 0.17 -20.79 -0.55
CA ASP A 101 -0.66 -19.59 -0.52
C ASP A 101 0.12 -18.41 -1.11
N TYR A 102 1.36 -18.21 -0.65
CA TYR A 102 2.24 -17.17 -1.18
C TYR A 102 2.64 -17.38 -2.64
N ALA A 103 2.80 -18.65 -3.08
CA ALA A 103 3.07 -18.94 -4.49
C ALA A 103 1.90 -18.54 -5.39
N THR A 104 0.65 -18.76 -4.94
CA THR A 104 -0.55 -18.34 -5.66
C THR A 104 -0.75 -16.83 -5.60
N PHE A 105 -0.53 -16.20 -4.43
CA PHE A 105 -0.56 -14.75 -4.28
C PHE A 105 0.46 -14.06 -5.19
N ALA A 106 1.71 -14.55 -5.24
CA ALA A 106 2.76 -14.00 -6.10
C ALA A 106 2.36 -13.99 -7.59
N LYS A 107 1.70 -15.06 -8.06
CA LYS A 107 1.14 -15.11 -9.41
C LYS A 107 0.03 -14.07 -9.60
N GLY A 108 -0.87 -13.93 -8.62
CA GLY A 108 -1.97 -12.96 -8.66
C GLY A 108 -1.50 -11.51 -8.81
N ILE A 109 -0.41 -11.13 -8.14
CA ILE A 109 0.13 -9.77 -8.16
C ILE A 109 1.25 -9.55 -9.20
N GLN A 110 1.63 -10.56 -9.97
CA GLN A 110 2.77 -10.48 -10.90
C GLN A 110 2.66 -9.30 -11.86
N SER A 111 1.47 -8.99 -12.36
CA SER A 111 1.22 -7.88 -13.29
C SER A 111 1.23 -6.50 -12.61
N VAL A 112 1.20 -6.42 -11.29
CA VAL A 112 1.29 -5.16 -10.54
C VAL A 112 2.73 -4.66 -10.43
N ARG A 113 3.70 -5.56 -10.31
CA ARG A 113 5.12 -5.20 -10.14
C ARG A 113 5.70 -4.26 -11.22
N PRO A 114 5.40 -4.39 -12.52
CA PRO A 114 5.83 -3.42 -13.52
C PRO A 114 5.04 -2.09 -13.48
N ILE A 115 3.90 -2.05 -12.78
CA ILE A 115 3.08 -0.84 -12.64
C ILE A 115 3.68 0.10 -11.60
N ALA A 116 3.99 -0.42 -10.38
CA ALA A 116 4.51 0.39 -9.28
C ALA A 116 5.36 -0.44 -8.29
N PRO A 117 6.23 0.20 -7.50
CA PRO A 117 6.82 -0.42 -6.32
C PRO A 117 5.74 -0.99 -5.41
N MET A 118 6.01 -2.14 -4.79
CA MET A 118 5.06 -2.78 -3.88
C MET A 118 5.65 -2.84 -2.47
N HIS A 119 4.78 -2.64 -1.49
CA HIS A 119 5.08 -2.85 -0.08
C HIS A 119 4.07 -3.85 0.48
N LEU A 120 4.57 -4.95 1.04
CA LEU A 120 3.77 -6.03 1.59
C LEU A 120 3.89 -6.04 3.11
N LEU A 121 2.77 -5.91 3.80
CA LEU A 121 2.66 -6.06 5.25
C LEU A 121 2.12 -7.46 5.58
N LEU A 122 2.18 -7.81 6.86
CA LEU A 122 1.69 -9.08 7.37
C LEU A 122 0.46 -8.87 8.27
N GLY A 123 -0.51 -9.77 8.15
CA GLY A 123 -1.65 -9.91 9.05
C GLY A 123 -1.58 -11.19 9.87
N ASN A 124 -2.63 -11.50 10.63
CA ASN A 124 -2.64 -12.69 11.48
C ASN A 124 -2.70 -14.02 10.71
N HIS A 125 -3.13 -14.02 9.46
CA HIS A 125 -3.14 -15.21 8.62
C HIS A 125 -1.83 -15.41 7.82
N ASP A 126 -0.84 -14.55 8.04
CA ASP A 126 0.49 -14.69 7.44
C ASP A 126 1.45 -15.45 8.36
N GLU A 127 2.51 -16.03 7.79
CA GLU A 127 3.61 -16.65 8.51
C GLU A 127 4.95 -16.06 8.01
N ARG A 128 5.74 -15.45 8.93
CA ARG A 128 6.90 -14.62 8.58
C ARG A 128 7.97 -15.35 7.79
N GLU A 129 8.37 -16.52 8.23
CA GLU A 129 9.46 -17.26 7.59
C GLU A 129 9.07 -17.73 6.18
N ASN A 130 7.81 -18.16 5.99
CA ASN A 130 7.29 -18.53 4.68
C ASN A 130 7.17 -17.31 3.76
N PHE A 131 6.69 -16.16 4.32
CA PHE A 131 6.65 -14.88 3.59
C PHE A 131 8.05 -14.44 3.16
N TRP A 132 9.03 -14.42 4.05
CA TRP A 132 10.38 -13.98 3.73
C TRP A 132 11.06 -14.87 2.70
N ARG A 133 10.74 -16.17 2.69
CA ARG A 133 11.21 -17.10 1.64
C ARG A 133 10.55 -16.86 0.30
N ALA A 134 9.27 -16.56 0.29
CA ALA A 134 8.49 -16.30 -0.93
C ALA A 134 8.81 -14.93 -1.57
N PHE A 135 9.10 -13.92 -0.73
CA PHE A 135 9.31 -12.53 -1.15
C PHE A 135 10.63 -11.94 -0.63
N PRO A 136 11.79 -12.49 -1.00
CA PRO A 136 13.08 -12.02 -0.50
C PRO A 136 13.37 -10.56 -0.91
N GLN A 137 12.84 -10.09 -2.05
CA GLN A 137 12.97 -8.71 -2.52
C GLN A 137 12.09 -7.72 -1.76
N ASP A 138 11.02 -8.18 -1.11
CA ASP A 138 10.09 -7.35 -0.34
C ASP A 138 10.34 -7.48 1.18
N THR A 139 11.32 -8.29 1.56
CA THR A 139 11.69 -8.52 2.96
C THR A 139 12.42 -7.31 3.51
N VAL A 140 11.87 -6.72 4.56
CA VAL A 140 12.50 -5.60 5.29
C VAL A 140 12.77 -6.05 6.73
N LYS A 141 14.05 -6.02 7.11
CA LYS A 141 14.50 -6.39 8.47
C LYS A 141 15.21 -5.20 9.10
N VAL A 142 14.53 -4.52 9.98
CA VAL A 142 15.11 -3.43 10.76
C VAL A 142 15.85 -4.02 11.96
N LYS A 143 17.13 -3.72 12.11
CA LYS A 143 17.97 -4.28 13.20
C LYS A 143 17.40 -4.02 14.60
N SER A 144 16.79 -2.85 14.80
CA SER A 144 16.19 -2.45 16.08
C SER A 144 14.82 -3.09 16.36
N VAL A 145 14.26 -3.82 15.41
CA VAL A 145 12.98 -4.54 15.55
C VAL A 145 13.17 -5.97 15.06
N PRO A 146 13.79 -6.84 15.86
CA PRO A 146 14.08 -8.20 15.47
C PRO A 146 12.82 -8.96 15.04
N GLN A 147 12.93 -9.76 13.99
CA GLN A 147 11.87 -10.64 13.50
C GLN A 147 10.54 -9.96 13.16
N ARG A 148 10.57 -8.67 12.79
CA ARG A 148 9.41 -7.92 12.31
C ARG A 148 9.59 -7.46 10.85
N GLN A 149 8.52 -7.48 10.09
CA GLN A 149 8.42 -6.93 8.73
C GLN A 149 8.01 -5.45 8.84
N ALA A 150 8.92 -4.60 9.30
CA ALA A 150 8.67 -3.17 9.50
C ALA A 150 9.56 -2.31 8.60
N ALA A 151 9.02 -1.19 8.10
CA ALA A 151 9.74 -0.32 7.17
C ALA A 151 9.33 1.15 7.31
N VAL A 152 10.24 2.03 6.90
CA VAL A 152 9.92 3.44 6.58
C VAL A 152 10.29 3.70 5.13
N PHE A 153 9.42 4.36 4.40
CA PHE A 153 9.78 4.94 3.11
C PHE A 153 9.22 6.36 2.97
N SER A 154 9.90 7.18 2.17
CA SER A 154 9.49 8.56 1.91
C SER A 154 8.89 8.71 0.52
N SER A 155 7.84 9.52 0.42
CA SER A 155 7.31 10.06 -0.82
C SER A 155 7.42 11.59 -0.82
N ASP A 156 7.02 12.24 -1.90
CA ASP A 156 7.13 13.70 -2.00
C ASP A 156 6.38 14.42 -0.87
N ARG A 157 5.19 13.90 -0.49
CA ARG A 157 4.25 14.59 0.44
C ARG A 157 4.07 13.90 1.78
N ALA A 158 4.61 12.70 1.99
CA ALA A 158 4.49 11.98 3.26
C ALA A 158 5.65 11.03 3.51
N ASN A 159 5.88 10.71 4.78
CA ASN A 159 6.64 9.56 5.24
C ASN A 159 5.65 8.45 5.64
N TRP A 160 5.95 7.22 5.26
CA TRP A 160 5.12 6.05 5.45
C TRP A 160 5.80 5.10 6.41
N PHE A 161 5.12 4.76 7.48
CA PHE A 161 5.60 3.87 8.54
C PHE A 161 4.79 2.59 8.48
N LEU A 162 5.40 1.52 8.00
CA LEU A 162 4.77 0.22 7.84
C LEU A 162 5.11 -0.65 9.04
N LEU A 163 4.09 -1.11 9.77
CA LEU A 163 4.24 -1.84 11.02
C LEU A 163 3.79 -3.29 10.86
N ASP A 164 4.45 -4.19 11.57
CA ASP A 164 4.12 -5.60 11.65
C ASP A 164 3.47 -5.92 12.98
N SER A 165 2.16 -6.11 12.98
CA SER A 165 1.35 -6.46 14.14
C SER A 165 1.01 -7.95 14.23
N LEU A 166 1.53 -8.79 13.34
CA LEU A 166 1.42 -10.24 13.48
C LEU A 166 2.09 -10.67 14.80
N ASP A 167 1.38 -11.29 15.70
CA ASP A 167 1.93 -11.92 16.91
C ASP A 167 2.11 -13.41 16.68
N VAL A 168 1.04 -14.15 16.66
CA VAL A 168 1.02 -15.61 16.38
C VAL A 168 0.14 -15.86 15.16
N THR A 169 0.65 -16.63 14.18
CA THR A 169 -0.11 -17.01 12.98
C THR A 169 -1.43 -17.67 13.33
N ASP A 170 -2.48 -17.28 12.64
CA ASP A 170 -3.88 -17.71 12.82
C ASP A 170 -4.44 -17.41 14.22
N LYS A 171 -3.90 -16.40 14.87
CA LYS A 171 -4.36 -15.90 16.16
C LYS A 171 -4.63 -14.40 16.12
N THR A 172 -5.71 -14.02 16.78
CA THR A 172 -6.03 -12.65 17.15
C THR A 172 -6.08 -12.54 18.68
N PRO A 173 -5.78 -11.40 19.25
CA PRO A 173 -5.38 -10.12 18.66
C PRO A 173 -3.92 -10.06 18.20
N GLY A 174 -3.54 -8.98 17.50
CA GLY A 174 -2.15 -8.68 17.13
C GLY A 174 -1.43 -7.84 18.17
N GLU A 175 -0.10 -7.72 18.03
CA GLU A 175 0.76 -6.95 18.94
C GLU A 175 1.96 -6.35 18.18
N LEU A 176 2.28 -5.08 18.43
CA LEU A 176 3.50 -4.44 17.93
C LEU A 176 4.70 -4.74 18.83
N GLY A 177 4.49 -4.70 20.13
CA GLY A 177 5.50 -4.88 21.17
C GLY A 177 6.36 -3.64 21.39
N ALA A 178 6.95 -3.55 22.58
CA ALA A 178 7.71 -2.37 23.03
C ALA A 178 8.90 -2.02 22.12
N ALA A 179 9.56 -3.03 21.52
CA ALA A 179 10.69 -2.79 20.63
C ALA A 179 10.27 -2.04 19.36
N GLN A 180 9.14 -2.42 18.73
CA GLN A 180 8.64 -1.76 17.54
C GLN A 180 8.02 -0.40 17.83
N LEU A 181 7.30 -0.26 18.94
CA LEU A 181 6.79 1.04 19.40
C LEU A 181 7.91 2.03 19.68
N GLY A 182 8.98 1.61 20.37
CA GLY A 182 10.15 2.45 20.59
C GLY A 182 10.92 2.77 19.32
N TRP A 183 10.96 1.87 18.34
CA TRP A 183 11.50 2.15 17.00
C TRP A 183 10.64 3.19 16.29
N LEU A 184 9.31 3.01 16.27
CA LEU A 184 8.37 3.94 15.62
C LEU A 184 8.52 5.37 16.20
N ALA A 185 8.59 5.51 17.52
CA ALA A 185 8.77 6.81 18.17
C ALA A 185 10.06 7.50 17.67
N ARG A 186 11.20 6.79 17.68
CA ARG A 186 12.46 7.33 17.17
C ARG A 186 12.41 7.70 15.69
N GLU A 187 11.79 6.87 14.87
CA GLU A 187 11.66 7.18 13.44
C GLU A 187 10.76 8.40 13.20
N LEU A 188 9.70 8.59 14.00
CA LEU A 188 8.88 9.80 13.94
C LEU A 188 9.67 11.05 14.34
N ASP A 189 10.50 10.96 15.38
CA ASP A 189 11.41 12.04 15.79
C ASP A 189 12.42 12.41 14.71
N LEU A 190 12.92 11.43 13.96
CA LEU A 190 13.85 11.63 12.83
C LEU A 190 13.17 12.24 11.59
N HIS A 191 11.83 12.17 11.50
CA HIS A 191 11.05 12.62 10.34
C HIS A 191 9.98 13.66 10.74
N PRO A 192 10.33 14.80 11.35
CA PRO A 192 9.36 15.70 11.99
C PRO A 192 8.57 16.58 11.01
N THR A 193 9.06 16.79 9.79
CA THR A 193 8.58 17.88 8.91
C THR A 193 7.47 17.50 7.94
N LYS A 194 7.50 16.27 7.43
CA LYS A 194 6.48 15.79 6.49
C LYS A 194 5.32 15.10 7.23
N PRO A 195 4.10 15.14 6.69
CA PRO A 195 3.03 14.27 7.13
C PRO A 195 3.51 12.82 7.27
N ALA A 196 3.18 12.19 8.38
CA ALA A 196 3.44 10.78 8.63
C ALA A 196 2.13 10.00 8.52
N ILE A 197 2.16 8.92 7.74
CA ILE A 197 1.06 7.97 7.59
C ILE A 197 1.55 6.63 8.12
N VAL A 198 0.87 6.11 9.12
CA VAL A 198 1.17 4.83 9.75
C VAL A 198 0.24 3.78 9.18
N VAL A 199 0.77 2.63 8.80
CA VAL A 199 0.01 1.50 8.24
C VAL A 199 0.28 0.27 9.08
N VAL A 200 -0.77 -0.38 9.53
CA VAL A 200 -0.72 -1.60 10.36
C VAL A 200 -1.87 -2.52 9.96
N HIS A 201 -1.74 -3.83 10.13
CA HIS A 201 -2.85 -4.71 9.75
C HIS A 201 -3.98 -4.68 10.77
N HIS A 202 -3.70 -4.98 12.05
CA HIS A 202 -4.75 -5.05 13.08
C HIS A 202 -5.30 -3.67 13.42
N ASN A 203 -6.63 -3.59 13.52
CA ASN A 203 -7.33 -2.36 13.88
C ASN A 203 -7.05 -1.93 15.34
N PRO A 204 -6.96 -0.62 15.61
CA PRO A 204 -7.02 -0.13 16.98
C PRO A 204 -8.38 -0.46 17.58
N GLN A 205 -8.42 -0.85 18.86
CA GLN A 205 -9.64 -1.26 19.53
C GLN A 205 -9.70 -0.71 20.96
N PHE A 206 -10.79 -0.04 21.30
CA PHE A 206 -11.04 0.60 22.60
C PHE A 206 -12.43 0.23 23.11
N PRO A 207 -12.68 0.24 24.44
CA PRO A 207 -11.68 0.28 25.53
C PRO A 207 -11.05 -1.09 25.81
N LYS A 208 -11.65 -2.17 25.29
CA LYS A 208 -11.18 -3.55 25.48
C LYS A 208 -10.84 -4.18 24.14
N VAL A 209 -9.65 -4.73 24.05
CA VAL A 209 -9.22 -5.47 22.87
C VAL A 209 -9.76 -6.90 22.93
N THR A 210 -10.32 -7.37 21.81
CA THR A 210 -10.79 -8.75 21.62
C THR A 210 -10.12 -9.41 20.42
N THR A 211 -10.02 -8.70 19.29
CA THR A 211 -9.44 -9.21 18.04
C THR A 211 -8.47 -8.21 17.39
N GLY A 212 -8.52 -6.94 17.76
CA GLY A 212 -7.68 -5.88 17.23
C GLY A 212 -6.26 -5.88 17.80
N LEU A 213 -5.66 -4.71 17.90
CA LEU A 213 -4.30 -4.51 18.36
C LEU A 213 -4.26 -4.43 19.91
N LEU A 214 -3.50 -5.35 20.56
CA LEU A 214 -3.38 -5.42 22.02
C LEU A 214 -2.85 -4.14 22.63
N ASP A 215 -1.78 -3.63 22.05
CA ASP A 215 -1.06 -2.43 22.49
C ASP A 215 -1.56 -1.15 21.78
N THR A 216 -2.91 -1.08 21.59
CA THR A 216 -3.56 0.08 20.98
C THR A 216 -3.32 1.38 21.78
N ALA A 217 -3.36 1.31 23.11
CA ALA A 217 -3.15 2.48 23.96
C ALA A 217 -1.72 3.00 23.81
N GLU A 218 -0.74 2.12 23.90
CA GLU A 218 0.69 2.42 23.76
C GLU A 218 1.00 2.96 22.34
N LEU A 219 0.37 2.39 21.30
CA LEU A 219 0.48 2.96 19.95
C LEU A 219 -0.05 4.38 19.92
N MET A 220 -1.20 4.65 20.52
CA MET A 220 -1.77 6.00 20.53
C MET A 220 -0.97 6.98 21.40
N ASP A 221 -0.30 6.51 22.46
CA ASP A 221 0.64 7.30 23.25
C ASP A 221 1.85 7.73 22.40
N VAL A 222 2.27 6.92 21.44
CA VAL A 222 3.28 7.29 20.44
C VAL A 222 2.69 8.24 19.38
N LEU A 223 1.55 7.94 18.79
CA LEU A 223 1.02 8.68 17.63
C LEU A 223 0.44 10.05 17.98
N SER A 224 -0.21 10.18 19.14
CA SER A 224 -0.97 11.39 19.49
C SER A 224 -0.10 12.63 19.67
N PRO A 225 1.05 12.60 20.38
CA PRO A 225 1.94 13.74 20.54
C PRO A 225 2.68 14.12 19.25
N HIS A 226 2.96 13.17 18.36
CA HIS A 226 3.64 13.43 17.09
C HIS A 226 2.68 14.09 16.09
N ARG A 227 2.62 15.43 16.08
CA ARG A 227 1.66 16.21 15.31
C ARG A 227 1.74 15.99 13.79
N GLN A 228 2.91 15.56 13.27
CA GLN A 228 3.10 15.15 11.87
C GLN A 228 2.35 13.87 11.51
N VAL A 229 1.98 13.01 12.47
CA VAL A 229 1.14 11.83 12.19
C VAL A 229 -0.26 12.27 11.82
N LYS A 230 -0.72 11.97 10.62
CA LYS A 230 -2.00 12.44 10.05
C LYS A 230 -3.03 11.33 9.92
N ALA A 231 -2.57 10.10 9.67
CA ALA A 231 -3.47 8.96 9.50
C ALA A 231 -2.86 7.68 10.04
N LEU A 232 -3.73 6.80 10.54
CA LEU A 232 -3.50 5.39 10.82
C LEU A 232 -4.41 4.58 9.90
N ILE A 233 -3.81 3.80 9.00
CA ILE A 233 -4.49 2.95 8.03
C ILE A 233 -4.37 1.51 8.50
N PHE A 234 -5.48 0.78 8.52
CA PHE A 234 -5.53 -0.60 8.98
C PHE A 234 -6.58 -1.43 8.19
N GLY A 235 -6.57 -2.75 8.34
CA GLY A 235 -7.50 -3.71 7.75
C GLY A 235 -8.13 -4.62 8.79
N HIS A 236 -8.02 -5.94 8.59
CA HIS A 236 -8.38 -6.99 9.54
C HIS A 236 -9.89 -7.16 9.81
N THR A 237 -10.63 -6.08 9.90
CA THR A 237 -12.06 -6.12 10.28
C THR A 237 -12.98 -6.56 9.14
N HIS A 238 -12.44 -6.66 7.92
CA HIS A 238 -13.22 -6.88 6.68
C HIS A 238 -14.37 -5.88 6.50
N ASP A 239 -14.10 -4.62 6.87
CA ASP A 239 -15.06 -3.52 6.80
C ASP A 239 -14.42 -2.26 6.19
N TRP A 240 -15.23 -1.39 5.62
CA TRP A 240 -14.80 -0.09 5.11
C TRP A 240 -15.31 1.02 6.01
N GLN A 241 -14.40 1.79 6.61
CA GLN A 241 -14.79 2.89 7.47
C GLN A 241 -13.71 3.96 7.55
N ILE A 242 -14.10 5.22 7.60
CA ILE A 242 -13.22 6.36 7.89
C ILE A 242 -13.79 7.09 9.10
N THR A 243 -12.96 7.22 10.13
CA THR A 243 -13.28 7.96 11.36
C THR A 243 -12.09 8.85 11.74
N GLN A 244 -12.23 9.60 12.82
CA GLN A 244 -11.15 10.43 13.35
C GLN A 244 -11.05 10.22 14.86
N HIS A 245 -9.84 9.95 15.33
CA HIS A 245 -9.53 9.86 16.75
C HIS A 245 -9.55 11.24 17.40
N VAL A 246 -9.79 11.33 18.71
CA VAL A 246 -9.83 12.60 19.48
C VAL A 246 -8.53 13.41 19.34
N SER A 247 -7.39 12.78 19.07
CA SER A 247 -6.13 13.45 18.75
C SER A 247 -6.11 14.14 17.38
N GLY A 248 -7.14 13.93 16.55
CA GLY A 248 -7.22 14.42 15.18
C GLY A 248 -6.54 13.52 14.13
N VAL A 249 -5.99 12.37 14.51
CA VAL A 249 -5.48 11.36 13.57
C VAL A 249 -6.67 10.69 12.86
N HIS A 250 -6.63 10.65 11.53
CA HIS A 250 -7.63 9.91 10.76
C HIS A 250 -7.41 8.41 10.91
N PHE A 251 -8.47 7.68 11.22
CA PHE A 251 -8.51 6.22 11.25
C PHE A 251 -9.19 5.74 9.98
N ILE A 252 -8.46 4.98 9.18
CA ILE A 252 -8.89 4.49 7.87
C ILE A 252 -8.85 2.97 7.90
N ASN A 253 -10.03 2.35 8.00
CA ASN A 253 -10.21 0.93 7.93
C ASN A 253 -10.41 0.52 6.47
N LEU A 254 -9.47 -0.23 5.91
CA LEU A 254 -9.49 -0.66 4.52
C LEU A 254 -10.54 -1.76 4.30
N PRO A 255 -11.24 -1.77 3.15
CA PRO A 255 -12.08 -2.88 2.77
C PRO A 255 -11.23 -4.11 2.48
N PRO A 256 -11.74 -5.32 2.69
CA PRO A 256 -11.04 -6.52 2.24
C PRO A 256 -11.04 -6.57 0.71
N THR A 257 -9.98 -7.06 0.12
CA THR A 257 -9.98 -7.43 -1.29
C THR A 257 -10.77 -8.72 -1.50
N SER A 258 -10.80 -9.60 -0.51
CA SER A 258 -11.44 -10.91 -0.54
C SER A 258 -12.96 -10.84 -0.24
N TYR A 259 -13.36 -11.18 0.95
CA TYR A 259 -14.74 -11.33 1.40
C TYR A 259 -15.06 -10.42 2.58
N THR A 260 -16.34 -10.17 2.81
CA THR A 260 -16.85 -9.41 3.97
C THR A 260 -17.59 -10.33 4.92
N PHE A 261 -17.55 -10.04 6.23
CA PHE A 261 -18.31 -10.80 7.24
C PHE A 261 -19.76 -10.35 7.34
N LYS A 262 -20.09 -9.15 6.84
CA LYS A 262 -21.43 -8.56 6.92
C LYS A 262 -21.96 -8.29 5.52
N ALA A 263 -23.20 -8.67 5.26
CA ALA A 263 -23.88 -8.36 4.02
C ALA A 263 -23.94 -6.84 3.76
N GLY A 264 -23.79 -6.46 2.49
CA GLY A 264 -23.85 -5.06 2.08
C GLY A 264 -22.60 -4.22 2.39
N ARG A 265 -21.55 -4.82 2.96
CA ARG A 265 -20.24 -4.15 3.09
C ARG A 265 -19.43 -4.37 1.81
N PRO A 266 -18.64 -3.35 1.39
CA PRO A 266 -17.88 -3.46 0.14
C PRO A 266 -16.63 -4.30 0.32
N SER A 267 -16.26 -5.05 -0.72
CA SER A 267 -14.91 -5.56 -0.96
C SER A 267 -14.30 -4.85 -2.15
N GLY A 268 -12.96 -4.77 -2.21
CA GLY A 268 -12.28 -4.08 -3.29
C GLY A 268 -10.91 -3.53 -2.91
N TRP A 269 -10.62 -2.32 -3.38
CA TRP A 269 -9.35 -1.65 -3.12
C TRP A 269 -9.54 -0.13 -2.95
N VAL A 270 -8.51 0.54 -2.46
CA VAL A 270 -8.58 1.97 -2.13
C VAL A 270 -7.50 2.74 -2.87
N ARG A 271 -7.88 3.88 -3.45
CA ARG A 271 -6.97 4.88 -3.96
C ARG A 271 -6.82 6.01 -2.94
N VAL A 272 -5.58 6.36 -2.65
CA VAL A 272 -5.23 7.52 -1.81
C VAL A 272 -4.41 8.49 -2.66
N THR A 273 -4.82 9.74 -2.74
CA THR A 273 -4.05 10.80 -3.40
C THR A 273 -3.69 11.86 -2.38
N LEU A 274 -2.39 12.06 -2.13
CA LEU A 274 -1.91 13.04 -1.16
C LEU A 274 -2.01 14.47 -1.73
N ALA A 275 -2.56 15.37 -0.94
CA ALA A 275 -2.54 16.82 -1.14
C ALA A 275 -1.56 17.49 -0.14
N PRO A 276 -1.22 18.78 -0.32
CA PRO A 276 -0.33 19.47 0.62
C PRO A 276 -0.87 19.51 2.05
N ASP A 277 -2.19 19.62 2.23
CA ASP A 277 -2.88 19.80 3.50
C ASP A 277 -3.88 18.69 3.85
N GLY A 278 -3.83 17.57 3.09
CA GLY A 278 -4.78 16.48 3.27
C GLY A 278 -4.54 15.29 2.36
N MET A 279 -5.55 14.45 2.23
CA MET A 279 -5.62 13.40 1.24
C MET A 279 -7.03 13.26 0.68
N GLU A 280 -7.10 12.82 -0.57
CA GLU A 280 -8.31 12.26 -1.17
C GLU A 280 -8.27 10.75 -1.03
N ILE A 281 -9.38 10.17 -0.66
CA ILE A 281 -9.51 8.72 -0.55
C ILE A 281 -10.75 8.24 -1.30
N GLU A 282 -10.60 7.21 -2.11
CA GLU A 282 -11.64 6.67 -2.97
C GLU A 282 -11.69 5.16 -2.84
N LEU A 283 -12.88 4.65 -2.53
CA LEU A 283 -13.19 3.23 -2.56
C LEU A 283 -13.45 2.77 -4.00
N ARG A 284 -12.74 1.74 -4.43
CA ARG A 284 -12.98 1.00 -5.67
C ARG A 284 -13.57 -0.35 -5.31
N SER A 285 -14.89 -0.38 -5.10
CA SER A 285 -15.62 -1.61 -4.78
C SER A 285 -15.70 -2.55 -5.98
N LEU A 286 -15.58 -3.85 -5.76
CA LEU A 286 -15.84 -4.89 -6.77
C LEU A 286 -17.31 -4.90 -7.23
N ASP A 287 -18.24 -4.56 -6.34
CA ASP A 287 -19.60 -4.19 -6.74
C ASP A 287 -19.63 -2.72 -7.16
N VAL A 288 -19.65 -2.48 -8.46
CA VAL A 288 -19.70 -1.12 -9.03
C VAL A 288 -20.99 -0.35 -8.69
N ASN A 289 -22.04 -1.05 -8.25
CA ASN A 289 -23.31 -0.45 -7.82
C ASN A 289 -23.29 -0.10 -6.32
N HIS A 290 -22.22 -0.45 -5.57
CA HIS A 290 -22.13 -0.10 -4.16
C HIS A 290 -22.19 1.42 -4.01
N PRO A 291 -22.99 1.96 -3.07
CA PRO A 291 -23.20 3.42 -2.93
C PRO A 291 -21.91 4.23 -2.76
N GLU A 292 -20.89 3.65 -2.12
CA GLU A 292 -19.63 4.35 -1.90
C GLU A 292 -18.59 4.11 -3.03
N HIS A 293 -18.90 3.28 -4.04
CA HIS A 293 -17.99 3.05 -5.16
C HIS A 293 -17.68 4.37 -5.90
N GLY A 294 -16.40 4.68 -6.05
CA GLY A 294 -15.94 5.87 -6.78
C GLY A 294 -16.17 7.20 -6.06
N GLN A 295 -16.76 7.18 -4.84
CA GLN A 295 -16.88 8.40 -4.06
C GLN A 295 -15.52 8.83 -3.49
N VAL A 296 -15.15 10.07 -3.77
CA VAL A 296 -13.94 10.70 -3.24
C VAL A 296 -14.25 11.42 -1.95
N LYS A 297 -13.60 11.03 -0.86
CA LYS A 297 -13.67 11.70 0.45
C LYS A 297 -12.41 12.53 0.66
N GLN A 298 -12.58 13.80 1.06
CA GLN A 298 -11.49 14.73 1.37
C GLN A 298 -11.18 14.66 2.87
N LEU A 299 -9.96 14.34 3.26
CA LEU A 299 -9.50 14.32 4.64
C LEU A 299 -8.45 15.40 4.85
N LYS A 300 -8.78 16.42 5.63
CA LYS A 300 -7.84 17.50 5.99
C LYS A 300 -6.92 17.07 7.12
N TRP A 301 -5.66 17.46 7.03
CA TRP A 301 -4.70 17.18 8.10
C TRP A 301 -5.05 17.94 9.39
N ARG A 302 -4.88 17.29 10.53
CA ARG A 302 -4.86 17.99 11.82
C ARG A 302 -3.72 19.03 11.81
N ALA A 303 -3.89 20.14 12.52
CA ALA A 303 -2.83 21.14 12.66
C ALA A 303 -1.53 20.54 13.21
N GLY A 304 -0.41 21.05 12.76
CA GLY A 304 0.93 20.67 13.18
C GLY A 304 1.25 21.11 14.59
#